data_3aaa5179537d75bb3ab6939acc7fcd87
#
_entry.id   3aaa5179537d75bb3ab6939acc7fcd87
#
_cell.length_a   1.000
_cell.length_b   1.000
_cell.length_c   1.000
_cell.angle_alpha   90.00
_cell.angle_beta   90.00
_cell.angle_gamma   90.00
#
_symmetry.space_group_name_H-M   'P 1'
#
loop_
_entity.id
_entity.type
_entity.pdbx_description
1 polymer ?
#
loop_
_entity_poly.entity_id
_entity_poly.type
_entity_poly.pdbx_seq_one_letter_code
_entity_poly.pdbx_strand_id
1 'polypeptide(L)'
;MGCGAGDRPAWNDVPADGGADVASEVAEAPLALVAVTFNTGTSGEVIAGRAIPEGGYGPAQAAISDAWYGNGLAWPPLVDDTAAFLAEVDPDLVVFQEIFWSGACPEIPDDNRTGFVCEGWSPGDPTVAQTLVGAGFQVACHVGKPDKCAAVNRRLGVFRGCDADLCLEGLFGTTVSGCGRGARVARVVIELAAGGALTLVNVHGSSGFDPPDKACRVRQVDQVFVDLGDGAPAASGHRNLVMGDLNTDPGRLADFDPSAARWLDFVGEDRGFHWVSPIGSEVPPTYAGVANIDHVVSDTLRGDCWAPTVTAGHGAFTDIAFFDHLPLVCTLSE
;
A
#
# COMPACT_ATOMS: atom_id res chain seq x y z
N MET A 1 -26.49 42.56 -43.06
CA MET A 1 -27.33 42.35 -41.89
C MET A 1 -26.41 42.27 -40.70
N GLY A 2 -26.44 43.32 -39.84
CA GLY A 2 -25.41 43.57 -38.84
C GLY A 2 -25.58 42.74 -37.56
N CYS A 3 -24.47 42.32 -37.00
CA CYS A 3 -24.38 41.78 -35.66
C CYS A 3 -24.07 42.94 -34.71
N GLY A 4 -24.97 43.19 -33.76
CA GLY A 4 -24.82 44.22 -32.72
C GLY A 4 -23.79 43.81 -31.66
N ALA A 5 -22.92 44.75 -31.31
CA ALA A 5 -22.04 44.68 -30.16
C ALA A 5 -22.84 44.90 -28.88
N GLY A 6 -22.82 43.93 -27.97
CA GLY A 6 -23.40 44.06 -26.64
C GLY A 6 -22.38 44.60 -25.65
N ASP A 7 -22.73 45.68 -24.98
CA ASP A 7 -21.99 46.39 -23.95
C ASP A 7 -21.67 45.47 -22.76
N ARG A 8 -20.40 45.46 -22.31
CA ARG A 8 -20.01 44.92 -21.02
C ARG A 8 -20.20 45.97 -19.94
N PRO A 9 -20.82 45.64 -18.79
CA PRO A 9 -20.89 46.57 -17.67
C PRO A 9 -19.48 46.70 -17.01
N ALA A 10 -19.15 47.97 -16.70
CA ALA A 10 -17.96 48.31 -15.94
C ALA A 10 -18.09 47.79 -14.48
N TRP A 11 -17.05 47.09 -14.03
CA TRP A 11 -16.91 46.71 -12.61
C TRP A 11 -16.36 47.93 -11.86
N ASN A 12 -17.15 48.43 -10.93
CA ASN A 12 -16.78 49.48 -10.01
C ASN A 12 -15.70 49.00 -9.03
N ASP A 13 -14.75 49.90 -8.79
CA ASP A 13 -13.68 49.80 -7.80
C ASP A 13 -14.28 49.52 -6.39
N VAL A 14 -13.90 48.40 -5.82
CA VAL A 14 -14.07 48.09 -4.39
C VAL A 14 -12.80 48.58 -3.68
N PRO A 15 -12.90 49.43 -2.64
CA PRO A 15 -11.74 49.87 -1.87
C PRO A 15 -11.05 48.65 -1.23
N ALA A 16 -9.72 48.56 -1.36
CA ALA A 16 -8.92 47.61 -0.63
C ALA A 16 -8.91 48.01 0.86
N ASP A 17 -9.78 47.37 1.63
CA ASP A 17 -9.63 47.37 3.09
C ASP A 17 -8.45 46.45 3.44
N GLY A 18 -7.35 47.09 3.80
CA GLY A 18 -6.12 46.42 4.26
C GLY A 18 -6.27 45.89 5.68
N GLY A 19 -7.09 44.85 5.85
CA GLY A 19 -7.04 43.96 6.98
C GLY A 19 -6.04 42.84 6.65
N ALA A 20 -4.82 42.96 7.14
CA ALA A 20 -3.92 41.80 7.20
C ALA A 20 -4.51 40.81 8.22
N ASP A 21 -5.33 39.90 7.73
CA ASP A 21 -5.58 38.64 8.44
C ASP A 21 -4.24 37.91 8.54
N VAL A 22 -3.57 38.14 9.64
CA VAL A 22 -2.50 37.24 10.10
C VAL A 22 -3.23 35.95 10.49
N ALA A 23 -3.46 35.08 9.52
CA ALA A 23 -3.81 33.71 9.80
C ALA A 23 -2.71 33.21 10.75
N SER A 24 -3.04 33.04 12.03
CA SER A 24 -2.15 32.38 12.96
C SER A 24 -1.92 30.99 12.39
N GLU A 25 -0.71 30.72 11.94
CA GLU A 25 -0.25 29.37 11.63
C GLU A 25 -0.43 28.57 12.92
N VAL A 26 -1.55 27.87 13.03
CA VAL A 26 -1.73 26.89 14.10
C VAL A 26 -0.69 25.83 13.78
N ALA A 27 0.37 25.76 14.58
CA ALA A 27 1.39 24.75 14.44
C ALA A 27 0.69 23.38 14.48
N GLU A 28 0.81 22.62 13.38
CA GLU A 28 0.25 21.27 13.31
C GLU A 28 0.89 20.43 14.39
N ALA A 29 0.09 19.62 15.09
CA ALA A 29 0.61 18.71 16.11
C ALA A 29 1.56 17.70 15.48
N PRO A 30 2.68 17.33 16.14
CA PRO A 30 3.58 16.29 15.66
C PRO A 30 2.81 14.99 15.39
N LEU A 31 3.04 14.39 14.23
CA LEU A 31 2.40 13.15 13.84
C LEU A 31 3.20 11.96 14.39
N ALA A 32 2.50 11.04 15.07
CA ALA A 32 3.04 9.74 15.46
C ALA A 32 2.02 8.65 15.12
N LEU A 33 2.47 7.53 14.55
CA LEU A 33 1.60 6.43 14.13
C LEU A 33 2.33 5.09 14.06
N VAL A 34 1.57 4.00 14.12
CA VAL A 34 2.04 2.65 13.77
C VAL A 34 1.52 2.31 12.38
N ALA A 35 2.43 1.97 11.47
CA ALA A 35 2.10 1.63 10.10
C ALA A 35 2.56 0.21 9.74
N VAL A 36 1.75 -0.49 8.95
CA VAL A 36 2.07 -1.84 8.44
C VAL A 36 1.99 -1.83 6.92
N THR A 37 2.98 -2.41 6.25
CA THR A 37 2.88 -2.81 4.84
C THR A 37 2.97 -4.33 4.75
N PHE A 38 2.09 -4.92 3.95
CA PHE A 38 2.03 -6.36 3.80
C PHE A 38 1.58 -6.77 2.39
N ASN A 39 2.49 -7.39 1.64
CA ASN A 39 2.12 -8.17 0.47
C ASN A 39 1.57 -9.51 0.98
N THR A 40 0.28 -9.75 0.75
CA THR A 40 -0.45 -10.92 1.26
C THR A 40 -0.51 -12.07 0.27
N GLY A 41 0.42 -12.12 -0.68
CA GLY A 41 0.55 -13.22 -1.63
C GLY A 41 0.82 -14.55 -0.93
N THR A 42 0.14 -15.60 -1.41
CA THR A 42 0.29 -16.98 -0.89
C THR A 42 0.83 -17.88 -1.99
N SER A 43 2.14 -18.08 -2.03
CA SER A 43 2.78 -18.87 -3.10
C SER A 43 2.67 -20.36 -2.83
N GLY A 44 2.09 -21.11 -3.79
CA GLY A 44 2.07 -22.58 -3.76
C GLY A 44 3.46 -23.23 -3.81
N GLU A 45 4.43 -22.59 -4.44
CA GLU A 45 5.80 -23.11 -4.56
C GLU A 45 6.54 -23.07 -3.21
N VAL A 46 6.21 -22.11 -2.35
CA VAL A 46 6.82 -22.00 -1.01
C VAL A 46 6.46 -23.21 -0.13
N ILE A 47 5.34 -23.86 -0.39
CA ILE A 47 4.84 -25.01 0.38
C ILE A 47 5.48 -26.31 -0.09
N ALA A 48 6.02 -26.37 -1.31
CA ALA A 48 6.69 -27.55 -1.83
C ALA A 48 7.88 -27.97 -0.94
N GLY A 49 7.76 -29.12 -0.29
CA GLY A 49 8.79 -29.68 0.60
C GLY A 49 8.75 -29.17 2.05
N ARG A 50 7.78 -28.35 2.45
CA ARG A 50 7.54 -27.95 3.84
C ARG A 50 6.44 -28.79 4.48
N ALA A 51 6.43 -28.87 5.81
CA ALA A 51 5.31 -29.45 6.55
C ALA A 51 4.02 -28.68 6.22
N ILE A 52 2.93 -29.41 6.02
CA ILE A 52 1.61 -28.79 5.84
C ILE A 52 1.25 -28.10 7.15
N PRO A 53 1.00 -26.81 7.15
CA PRO A 53 0.67 -26.06 8.36
C PRO A 53 -0.66 -26.51 8.96
N GLU A 54 -0.90 -26.18 10.22
CA GLU A 54 -2.22 -26.31 10.83
C GLU A 54 -3.25 -25.52 10.01
N GLY A 55 -4.49 -26.04 9.90
CA GLY A 55 -5.52 -25.40 9.08
C GLY A 55 -5.72 -26.00 7.69
N GLY A 56 -4.86 -26.95 7.27
CA GLY A 56 -5.08 -27.77 6.08
C GLY A 56 -4.75 -27.10 4.74
N TYR A 57 -4.04 -25.98 4.74
CA TYR A 57 -3.54 -25.37 3.49
C TYR A 57 -2.36 -26.19 2.95
N GLY A 58 -2.60 -26.89 1.85
CA GLY A 58 -1.60 -27.72 1.20
C GLY A 58 -1.49 -27.44 -0.30
N PRO A 59 -0.77 -28.28 -1.07
CA PRO A 59 -0.60 -28.08 -2.51
C PRO A 59 -1.91 -27.98 -3.30
N ALA A 60 -2.96 -28.67 -2.85
CA ALA A 60 -4.28 -28.61 -3.51
C ALA A 60 -4.94 -27.23 -3.31
N GLN A 61 -4.87 -26.68 -2.10
CA GLN A 61 -5.39 -25.35 -1.78
C GLN A 61 -4.56 -24.26 -2.47
N ALA A 62 -3.24 -24.42 -2.50
CA ALA A 62 -2.34 -23.52 -3.23
C ALA A 62 -2.68 -23.47 -4.73
N ALA A 63 -2.93 -24.62 -5.36
CA ALA A 63 -3.34 -24.68 -6.76
C ALA A 63 -4.70 -23.99 -7.03
N ILE A 64 -5.66 -24.12 -6.11
CA ILE A 64 -6.94 -23.40 -6.19
C ILE A 64 -6.72 -21.89 -6.01
N SER A 65 -5.88 -21.49 -5.04
CA SER A 65 -5.53 -20.08 -4.81
C SER A 65 -4.89 -19.46 -6.04
N ASP A 66 -3.92 -20.14 -6.65
CA ASP A 66 -3.28 -19.67 -7.90
C ASP A 66 -4.27 -19.52 -9.04
N ALA A 67 -5.11 -20.53 -9.26
CA ALA A 67 -6.03 -20.55 -10.39
C ALA A 67 -7.19 -19.54 -10.28
N TRP A 68 -7.69 -19.28 -9.06
CA TRP A 68 -8.95 -18.58 -8.84
C TRP A 68 -8.86 -17.33 -7.96
N TYR A 69 -7.89 -17.27 -7.04
CA TYR A 69 -7.75 -16.19 -6.06
C TYR A 69 -6.53 -15.28 -6.35
N GLY A 70 -5.83 -15.54 -7.46
CA GLY A 70 -4.66 -14.76 -7.88
C GLY A 70 -3.53 -14.76 -6.84
N ASN A 71 -3.39 -15.87 -6.09
CA ASN A 71 -2.51 -16.03 -4.92
C ASN A 71 -2.76 -15.03 -3.77
N GLY A 72 -3.86 -14.28 -3.81
CA GLY A 72 -4.24 -13.39 -2.72
C GLY A 72 -4.75 -14.14 -1.50
N LEU A 73 -4.64 -13.51 -0.35
CA LEU A 73 -5.10 -14.05 0.94
C LEU A 73 -6.61 -14.35 0.92
N ALA A 74 -6.96 -15.62 0.82
CA ALA A 74 -8.35 -16.08 0.70
C ALA A 74 -8.67 -17.33 1.54
N TRP A 75 -7.68 -17.91 2.25
CA TRP A 75 -7.87 -19.06 3.13
C TRP A 75 -8.27 -18.59 4.53
N PRO A 76 -9.49 -18.93 5.06
CA PRO A 76 -10.01 -18.38 6.31
C PRO A 76 -9.05 -18.48 7.50
N PRO A 77 -8.37 -19.60 7.80
CA PRO A 77 -7.45 -19.65 8.92
C PRO A 77 -6.31 -18.61 8.83
N LEU A 78 -5.83 -18.31 7.62
CA LEU A 78 -4.80 -17.27 7.42
C LEU A 78 -5.36 -15.86 7.56
N VAL A 79 -6.62 -15.67 7.14
CA VAL A 79 -7.34 -14.41 7.37
C VAL A 79 -7.47 -14.17 8.87
N ASP A 80 -7.86 -15.20 9.63
CA ASP A 80 -8.04 -15.13 11.10
C ASP A 80 -6.70 -14.85 11.80
N ASP A 81 -5.62 -15.56 11.45
CA ASP A 81 -4.28 -15.36 12.02
C ASP A 81 -3.76 -13.94 11.70
N THR A 82 -3.94 -13.48 10.46
CA THR A 82 -3.52 -12.13 10.04
C THR A 82 -4.32 -11.05 10.76
N ALA A 83 -5.63 -11.25 10.93
CA ALA A 83 -6.48 -10.34 11.69
C ALA A 83 -6.07 -10.28 13.16
N ALA A 84 -5.76 -11.43 13.77
CA ALA A 84 -5.28 -11.50 15.16
C ALA A 84 -3.93 -10.78 15.32
N PHE A 85 -2.99 -10.96 14.39
CA PHE A 85 -1.72 -10.24 14.35
C PHE A 85 -1.92 -8.73 14.25
N LEU A 86 -2.77 -8.26 13.33
CA LEU A 86 -3.05 -6.83 13.19
C LEU A 86 -3.74 -6.27 14.44
N ALA A 87 -4.62 -7.04 15.08
CA ALA A 87 -5.24 -6.63 16.34
C ALA A 87 -4.22 -6.50 17.50
N GLU A 88 -3.18 -7.36 17.53
CA GLU A 88 -2.09 -7.25 18.52
C GLU A 88 -1.17 -6.06 18.25
N VAL A 89 -0.84 -5.81 16.97
CA VAL A 89 -0.02 -4.65 16.56
C VAL A 89 -0.75 -3.33 16.78
N ASP A 90 -2.09 -3.31 16.70
CA ASP A 90 -2.96 -2.12 16.79
C ASP A 90 -2.51 -0.97 15.89
N PRO A 91 -2.38 -1.18 14.56
CA PRO A 91 -1.87 -0.18 13.66
C PRO A 91 -2.84 1.00 13.48
N ASP A 92 -2.28 2.15 13.11
CA ASP A 92 -3.05 3.31 12.65
C ASP A 92 -3.26 3.28 11.14
N LEU A 93 -2.34 2.64 10.41
CA LEU A 93 -2.31 2.58 8.96
C LEU A 93 -1.84 1.21 8.49
N VAL A 94 -2.54 0.62 7.51
CA VAL A 94 -2.12 -0.62 6.86
C VAL A 94 -2.20 -0.45 5.35
N VAL A 95 -1.16 -0.88 4.62
CA VAL A 95 -1.21 -1.01 3.16
C VAL A 95 -1.03 -2.47 2.75
N PHE A 96 -1.87 -2.90 1.84
CA PHE A 96 -1.87 -4.26 1.31
C PHE A 96 -1.49 -4.27 -0.16
N GLN A 97 -0.70 -5.26 -0.55
CA GLN A 97 -0.48 -5.69 -1.91
C GLN A 97 -0.94 -7.15 -2.01
N GLU A 98 -1.45 -7.55 -3.17
CA GLU A 98 -1.98 -8.89 -3.47
C GLU A 98 -3.12 -9.35 -2.54
N ILE A 99 -3.81 -8.42 -1.88
CA ILE A 99 -4.97 -8.78 -1.05
C ILE A 99 -6.11 -9.30 -1.94
N PHE A 100 -6.71 -10.43 -1.57
CA PHE A 100 -7.82 -10.95 -2.35
C PHE A 100 -9.03 -9.99 -2.32
N TRP A 101 -9.49 -9.63 -3.52
CA TRP A 101 -10.69 -8.82 -3.68
C TRP A 101 -11.96 -9.68 -3.64
N SER A 102 -12.70 -9.64 -2.52
CA SER A 102 -13.91 -10.45 -2.32
C SER A 102 -15.01 -10.19 -3.36
N GLY A 103 -15.02 -9.02 -4.01
CA GLY A 103 -15.94 -8.73 -5.10
C GLY A 103 -15.80 -9.66 -6.32
N ALA A 104 -14.69 -10.42 -6.42
CA ALA A 104 -14.50 -11.45 -7.44
C ALA A 104 -15.14 -12.79 -7.08
N CYS A 105 -15.62 -12.99 -5.85
CA CYS A 105 -16.25 -14.25 -5.41
C CYS A 105 -17.38 -14.75 -6.34
N PRO A 106 -18.28 -13.91 -6.89
CA PRO A 106 -19.31 -14.37 -7.81
C PRO A 106 -18.78 -15.02 -9.09
N GLU A 107 -17.53 -14.72 -9.50
CA GLU A 107 -16.90 -15.26 -10.71
C GLU A 107 -16.20 -16.61 -10.46
N ILE A 108 -16.02 -17.01 -9.18
CA ILE A 108 -15.36 -18.26 -8.83
C ILE A 108 -16.39 -19.39 -8.83
N PRO A 109 -16.12 -20.53 -9.52
CA PRO A 109 -16.99 -21.69 -9.51
C PRO A 109 -17.22 -22.24 -8.12
N ASP A 110 -18.44 -22.72 -7.80
CA ASP A 110 -18.82 -23.19 -6.47
C ASP A 110 -17.87 -24.27 -5.92
N ASP A 111 -17.44 -25.21 -6.76
CA ASP A 111 -16.51 -26.29 -6.37
C ASP A 111 -15.13 -25.75 -5.88
N ASN A 112 -14.77 -24.51 -6.26
CA ASN A 112 -13.53 -23.88 -5.87
C ASN A 112 -13.68 -22.85 -4.75
N ARG A 113 -14.90 -22.67 -4.21
CA ARG A 113 -15.16 -21.78 -3.06
C ARG A 113 -15.04 -22.51 -1.72
N THR A 114 -15.25 -23.83 -1.71
CA THR A 114 -15.27 -24.64 -0.47
C THR A 114 -13.97 -24.49 0.31
N GLY A 115 -14.09 -24.07 1.56
CA GLY A 115 -12.97 -23.81 2.47
C GLY A 115 -12.24 -22.48 2.24
N PHE A 116 -12.67 -21.65 1.27
CA PHE A 116 -12.17 -20.31 1.03
C PHE A 116 -13.19 -19.24 1.43
N VAL A 117 -12.74 -17.99 1.54
CA VAL A 117 -13.58 -16.86 1.95
C VAL A 117 -14.84 -16.69 1.09
N CYS A 118 -14.82 -17.15 -0.15
CA CYS A 118 -15.94 -17.05 -1.08
C CYS A 118 -17.06 -18.09 -0.82
N GLU A 119 -16.87 -19.07 0.07
CA GLU A 119 -17.88 -20.07 0.39
C GLU A 119 -19.11 -19.43 1.05
N GLY A 120 -18.89 -18.46 1.95
CA GLY A 120 -19.96 -17.79 2.69
C GLY A 120 -20.16 -16.31 2.34
N TRP A 121 -19.32 -15.73 1.49
CA TRP A 121 -19.37 -14.31 1.18
C TRP A 121 -20.47 -13.94 0.18
N SER A 122 -21.15 -12.83 0.45
CA SER A 122 -22.19 -12.24 -0.41
C SER A 122 -21.92 -10.75 -0.66
N PRO A 123 -22.39 -10.17 -1.78
CA PRO A 123 -22.27 -8.73 -2.03
C PRO A 123 -22.87 -7.90 -0.88
N GLY A 124 -22.05 -7.05 -0.29
CA GLY A 124 -22.38 -6.25 0.89
C GLY A 124 -21.72 -6.75 2.18
N ASP A 125 -21.18 -7.95 2.20
CA ASP A 125 -20.35 -8.42 3.31
C ASP A 125 -18.98 -7.74 3.31
N PRO A 126 -18.28 -7.66 4.45
CA PRO A 126 -16.93 -7.14 4.53
C PRO A 126 -15.99 -7.87 3.56
N THR A 127 -15.13 -7.12 2.89
CA THR A 127 -14.04 -7.68 2.08
C THR A 127 -12.96 -8.27 2.97
N VAL A 128 -12.03 -9.07 2.41
CA VAL A 128 -10.89 -9.59 3.17
C VAL A 128 -10.12 -8.44 3.83
N ALA A 129 -9.83 -7.36 3.10
CA ALA A 129 -9.14 -6.20 3.67
C ALA A 129 -9.89 -5.58 4.86
N GLN A 130 -11.21 -5.45 4.79
CA GLN A 130 -12.03 -4.94 5.90
C GLN A 130 -12.07 -5.92 7.08
N THR A 131 -12.13 -7.22 6.81
CA THR A 131 -12.10 -8.27 7.85
C THR A 131 -10.78 -8.23 8.63
N LEU A 132 -9.66 -8.06 7.93
CA LEU A 132 -8.32 -8.02 8.55
C LEU A 132 -8.16 -6.85 9.52
N VAL A 133 -8.65 -5.67 9.17
CA VAL A 133 -8.42 -4.46 9.97
C VAL A 133 -9.56 -4.16 10.95
N GLY A 134 -10.75 -4.72 10.72
CA GLY A 134 -11.92 -4.53 11.57
C GLY A 134 -12.65 -3.19 11.38
N ALA A 135 -13.76 -3.03 12.09
CA ALA A 135 -14.73 -1.94 11.90
C ALA A 135 -14.19 -0.52 12.29
N GLY A 136 -13.06 -0.44 12.99
CA GLY A 136 -12.42 0.85 13.35
C GLY A 136 -11.75 1.55 12.17
N PHE A 137 -11.62 0.87 11.04
CA PHE A 137 -10.90 1.35 9.88
C PHE A 137 -11.81 1.78 8.74
N GLN A 138 -11.30 2.70 7.94
CA GLN A 138 -11.76 2.99 6.58
C GLN A 138 -10.79 2.35 5.60
N VAL A 139 -11.31 1.68 4.56
CA VAL A 139 -10.51 0.98 3.54
C VAL A 139 -10.68 1.67 2.19
N ALA A 140 -9.58 1.93 1.51
CA ALA A 140 -9.56 2.43 0.13
C ALA A 140 -8.76 1.47 -0.75
N CYS A 141 -9.33 1.08 -1.90
CA CYS A 141 -8.67 0.21 -2.87
C CYS A 141 -8.62 0.88 -4.25
N HIS A 142 -7.74 0.39 -5.13
CA HIS A 142 -7.65 0.88 -6.49
C HIS A 142 -8.63 0.13 -7.40
N VAL A 143 -9.59 0.83 -8.03
CA VAL A 143 -10.64 0.22 -8.85
C VAL A 143 -10.12 -0.68 -9.98
N GLY A 144 -9.04 -0.29 -10.64
CA GLY A 144 -8.43 -1.07 -11.73
C GLY A 144 -7.46 -2.18 -11.27
N LYS A 145 -7.18 -2.25 -9.96
CA LYS A 145 -6.32 -3.25 -9.31
C LYS A 145 -6.74 -3.40 -7.84
N PRO A 146 -7.92 -3.99 -7.57
CA PRO A 146 -8.53 -4.02 -6.24
C PRO A 146 -7.83 -4.96 -5.25
N ASP A 147 -6.78 -5.65 -5.66
CA ASP A 147 -5.80 -6.35 -4.82
C ASP A 147 -4.78 -5.42 -4.17
N LYS A 148 -4.89 -4.11 -4.41
CA LYS A 148 -4.11 -3.05 -3.78
C LYS A 148 -5.02 -2.17 -2.95
N CYS A 149 -4.85 -2.22 -1.62
CA CYS A 149 -5.67 -1.47 -0.68
C CYS A 149 -4.81 -0.73 0.35
N ALA A 150 -5.39 0.31 0.93
CA ALA A 150 -4.92 0.95 2.14
C ALA A 150 -6.06 0.99 3.16
N ALA A 151 -5.73 0.92 4.44
CA ALA A 151 -6.68 1.03 5.53
C ALA A 151 -6.16 2.04 6.55
N VAL A 152 -6.99 3.00 6.95
CA VAL A 152 -6.68 4.01 7.96
C VAL A 152 -7.60 3.83 9.16
N ASN A 153 -7.03 3.74 10.36
CA ASN A 153 -7.82 3.76 11.58
C ASN A 153 -8.44 5.15 11.74
N ARG A 154 -9.74 5.21 12.04
CA ARG A 154 -10.47 6.48 12.19
C ARG A 154 -9.96 7.36 13.33
N ARG A 155 -9.20 6.79 14.27
CA ARG A 155 -8.50 7.59 15.30
C ARG A 155 -7.35 8.43 14.71
N LEU A 156 -6.70 7.96 13.63
CA LEU A 156 -5.68 8.71 12.91
C LEU A 156 -6.30 9.72 11.94
N GLY A 157 -7.33 9.32 11.20
CA GLY A 157 -7.95 10.16 10.19
C GLY A 157 -8.90 9.40 9.25
N VAL A 158 -9.21 10.04 8.12
CA VAL A 158 -10.04 9.47 7.06
C VAL A 158 -9.44 9.76 5.69
N PHE A 159 -9.73 8.92 4.70
CA PHE A 159 -9.32 9.18 3.33
C PHE A 159 -10.13 10.34 2.73
N ARG A 160 -9.43 11.32 2.17
CA ARG A 160 -10.06 12.46 1.51
C ARG A 160 -10.96 12.00 0.37
N GLY A 161 -12.21 12.51 0.37
CA GLY A 161 -13.19 12.19 -0.67
C GLY A 161 -13.80 10.78 -0.54
N CYS A 162 -13.64 10.13 0.62
CA CYS A 162 -14.22 8.83 0.92
C CYS A 162 -15.16 8.95 2.12
N ASP A 163 -16.47 8.80 1.91
CA ASP A 163 -17.49 8.87 2.97
C ASP A 163 -17.94 7.49 3.47
N ALA A 164 -17.55 6.41 2.77
CA ALA A 164 -17.91 5.03 3.08
C ALA A 164 -16.81 4.32 3.85
N ASP A 165 -17.14 3.15 4.44
CA ASP A 165 -16.14 2.28 5.07
C ASP A 165 -15.22 1.59 4.05
N LEU A 166 -15.69 1.46 2.79
CA LEU A 166 -14.91 0.95 1.66
C LEU A 166 -15.05 1.89 0.46
N CYS A 167 -13.94 2.39 -0.07
CA CYS A 167 -13.87 3.23 -1.26
C CYS A 167 -13.00 2.57 -2.34
N LEU A 168 -13.62 2.05 -3.40
CA LEU A 168 -12.92 1.42 -4.50
C LEU A 168 -12.19 2.42 -5.43
N GLU A 169 -12.52 3.69 -5.37
CA GLU A 169 -11.86 4.76 -6.12
C GLU A 169 -10.95 5.61 -5.21
N GLY A 170 -10.74 5.17 -3.96
CA GLY A 170 -10.00 5.93 -2.96
C GLY A 170 -8.50 6.01 -3.24
N LEU A 171 -7.91 5.00 -3.89
CA LEU A 171 -6.52 5.01 -4.31
C LEU A 171 -6.42 5.45 -5.78
N PHE A 172 -5.82 6.62 -6.01
CA PHE A 172 -5.56 7.11 -7.36
C PHE A 172 -4.20 6.62 -7.87
N GLY A 173 -4.18 6.07 -9.07
CA GLY A 173 -2.96 5.62 -9.74
C GLY A 173 -3.18 5.42 -11.23
N THR A 174 -2.10 5.44 -12.01
CA THR A 174 -2.13 5.23 -13.47
C THR A 174 -1.34 4.01 -13.86
N THR A 175 -1.76 3.35 -14.94
CA THR A 175 -1.06 2.20 -15.49
C THR A 175 0.12 2.65 -16.35
N VAL A 176 1.29 2.10 -16.10
CA VAL A 176 2.45 2.28 -17.00
C VAL A 176 2.28 1.35 -18.19
N SER A 177 2.26 1.91 -19.40
CA SER A 177 2.08 1.14 -20.63
C SER A 177 3.15 0.03 -20.77
N GLY A 178 2.71 -1.20 -21.04
CA GLY A 178 3.56 -2.38 -21.18
C GLY A 178 4.05 -2.98 -19.85
N CYS A 179 3.52 -2.54 -18.70
CA CYS A 179 3.95 -3.00 -17.38
C CYS A 179 2.87 -3.78 -16.61
N GLY A 180 2.15 -4.61 -17.31
CA GLY A 180 1.05 -5.38 -16.74
C GLY A 180 -0.25 -4.59 -16.61
N ARG A 181 -1.22 -5.14 -15.90
CA ARG A 181 -2.53 -4.53 -15.70
C ARG A 181 -2.59 -3.70 -14.42
N GLY A 182 -3.37 -2.62 -14.46
CA GLY A 182 -3.67 -1.77 -13.32
C GLY A 182 -2.51 -0.89 -12.87
N ALA A 183 -2.78 -0.02 -11.91
CA ALA A 183 -1.77 0.85 -11.32
C ALA A 183 -0.91 0.09 -10.31
N ARG A 184 0.40 0.16 -10.48
CA ARG A 184 1.40 -0.40 -9.56
C ARG A 184 1.79 0.58 -8.46
N VAL A 185 1.65 1.86 -8.73
CA VAL A 185 1.79 2.95 -7.77
C VAL A 185 0.45 3.65 -7.64
N ALA A 186 -0.02 3.85 -6.43
CA ALA A 186 -1.26 4.56 -6.18
C ALA A 186 -1.13 5.41 -4.90
N ARG A 187 -1.73 6.62 -4.93
CA ARG A 187 -1.74 7.54 -3.79
C ARG A 187 -3.14 7.78 -3.26
N VAL A 188 -3.19 8.15 -2.00
CA VAL A 188 -4.38 8.69 -1.33
C VAL A 188 -3.94 9.75 -0.31
N VAL A 189 -4.79 10.72 -0.03
CA VAL A 189 -4.57 11.69 1.04
C VAL A 189 -5.42 11.31 2.23
N ILE A 190 -4.80 11.26 3.40
CA ILE A 190 -5.45 11.06 4.69
C ILE A 190 -5.62 12.44 5.34
N GLU A 191 -6.85 12.81 5.65
CA GLU A 191 -7.16 13.97 6.48
C GLU A 191 -7.02 13.56 7.93
N LEU A 192 -6.02 14.11 8.63
CA LEU A 192 -5.68 13.70 9.98
C LEU A 192 -6.70 14.26 10.99
N ALA A 193 -7.11 13.45 11.95
CA ALA A 193 -8.02 13.84 13.01
C ALA A 193 -7.45 14.99 13.88
N ALA A 194 -6.13 15.07 14.00
CA ALA A 194 -5.44 16.15 14.71
C ALA A 194 -5.24 17.42 13.85
N GLY A 195 -5.70 17.41 12.59
CA GLY A 195 -5.50 18.47 11.61
C GLY A 195 -4.32 18.20 10.67
N GLY A 196 -4.36 18.84 9.50
CA GLY A 196 -3.39 18.61 8.43
C GLY A 196 -3.68 17.36 7.61
N ALA A 197 -2.70 16.93 6.82
CA ALA A 197 -2.85 15.80 5.92
C ALA A 197 -1.55 14.98 5.80
N LEU A 198 -1.72 13.69 5.50
CA LEU A 198 -0.66 12.75 5.15
C LEU A 198 -0.95 12.19 3.75
N THR A 199 0.00 12.29 2.84
CA THR A 199 -0.07 11.62 1.53
C THR A 199 0.54 10.24 1.66
N LEU A 200 -0.30 9.23 1.48
CA LEU A 200 0.11 7.83 1.46
C LEU A 200 0.26 7.35 0.02
N VAL A 201 1.39 6.71 -0.28
CA VAL A 201 1.66 6.06 -1.55
C VAL A 201 1.85 4.56 -1.32
N ASN A 202 0.96 3.75 -1.90
CA ASN A 202 1.06 2.30 -1.91
C ASN A 202 1.76 1.85 -3.20
N VAL A 203 2.89 1.17 -3.05
CA VAL A 203 3.71 0.65 -4.16
C VAL A 203 3.59 -0.87 -4.19
N HIS A 204 3.41 -1.42 -5.39
CA HIS A 204 3.61 -2.83 -5.68
C HIS A 204 4.36 -2.93 -7.00
N GLY A 205 5.68 -2.98 -6.94
CA GLY A 205 6.58 -3.03 -8.09
C GLY A 205 6.27 -4.19 -9.04
N SER A 206 6.64 -4.07 -10.31
CA SER A 206 6.56 -5.22 -11.23
C SER A 206 7.50 -6.32 -10.77
N SER A 207 6.98 -7.52 -10.60
CA SER A 207 7.75 -8.72 -10.29
C SER A 207 8.61 -9.17 -11.49
N GLY A 208 9.61 -10.01 -11.23
CA GLY A 208 10.48 -10.57 -12.26
C GLY A 208 11.85 -9.88 -12.36
N PHE A 209 12.79 -10.58 -13.02
CA PHE A 209 14.19 -10.17 -13.14
C PHE A 209 14.61 -9.87 -14.56
N ASP A 210 13.71 -10.02 -15.52
CA ASP A 210 13.98 -9.73 -16.93
C ASP A 210 14.11 -8.22 -17.18
N PRO A 211 14.86 -7.81 -18.23
CA PRO A 211 15.03 -6.40 -18.54
C PRO A 211 13.72 -5.60 -18.68
N PRO A 212 12.63 -6.13 -19.27
CA PRO A 212 11.34 -5.45 -19.28
C PRO A 212 10.76 -5.18 -17.88
N ASP A 213 10.88 -6.14 -16.94
CA ASP A 213 10.35 -5.99 -15.58
C ASP A 213 11.12 -4.90 -14.82
N LYS A 214 12.46 -4.92 -14.91
CA LYS A 214 13.32 -3.88 -14.35
C LYS A 214 13.00 -2.50 -14.93
N ALA A 215 12.80 -2.41 -16.25
CA ALA A 215 12.40 -1.17 -16.91
C ALA A 215 11.01 -0.68 -16.46
N CYS A 216 10.09 -1.60 -16.16
CA CYS A 216 8.81 -1.26 -15.58
C CYS A 216 8.97 -0.69 -14.17
N ARG A 217 9.78 -1.33 -13.32
CA ARG A 217 10.05 -0.79 -11.97
C ARG A 217 10.68 0.59 -11.98
N VAL A 218 11.63 0.86 -12.89
CA VAL A 218 12.20 2.22 -13.04
C VAL A 218 11.10 3.24 -13.28
N ARG A 219 10.17 2.97 -14.23
CA ARG A 219 9.04 3.89 -14.51
C ARG A 219 8.07 4.00 -13.34
N GLN A 220 7.93 2.96 -12.53
CA GLN A 220 7.11 3.00 -11.31
C GLN A 220 7.78 3.83 -10.22
N VAL A 221 9.11 3.81 -10.09
CA VAL A 221 9.84 4.77 -9.24
C VAL A 221 9.62 6.19 -9.71
N ASP A 222 9.65 6.43 -11.04
CA ASP A 222 9.33 7.75 -11.60
C ASP A 222 7.89 8.19 -11.29
N GLN A 223 6.93 7.25 -11.23
CA GLN A 223 5.57 7.57 -10.78
C GLN A 223 5.54 8.04 -9.32
N VAL A 224 6.38 7.50 -8.46
CA VAL A 224 6.46 7.93 -7.06
C VAL A 224 7.00 9.36 -6.95
N PHE A 225 8.09 9.70 -7.65
CA PHE A 225 8.87 10.92 -7.39
C PHE A 225 8.86 11.95 -8.51
N VAL A 226 8.39 11.62 -9.71
CA VAL A 226 8.43 12.52 -10.86
C VAL A 226 7.02 12.84 -11.37
N ASP A 227 6.29 11.84 -11.84
CA ASP A 227 4.92 12.04 -12.37
C ASP A 227 4.12 10.73 -12.30
N LEU A 228 3.05 10.74 -11.51
CA LEU A 228 2.12 9.60 -11.40
C LEU A 228 1.31 9.38 -12.71
N GLY A 229 1.36 10.32 -13.63
CA GLY A 229 0.59 10.33 -14.86
C GLY A 229 -0.57 11.33 -14.84
N ASP A 230 -0.56 12.24 -13.89
CA ASP A 230 -1.50 13.36 -13.75
C ASP A 230 -0.81 14.73 -13.65
N GLY A 231 0.49 14.77 -13.98
CA GLY A 231 1.31 15.97 -13.93
C GLY A 231 1.97 16.25 -12.57
N ALA A 232 1.84 15.32 -11.61
CA ALA A 232 2.47 15.45 -10.30
C ALA A 232 3.01 14.09 -9.80
N PRO A 233 4.07 14.07 -8.96
CA PRO A 233 4.53 12.87 -8.28
C PRO A 233 3.42 12.24 -7.42
N ALA A 234 3.47 10.93 -7.22
CA ALA A 234 2.60 10.32 -6.21
C ALA A 234 2.90 10.88 -4.82
N ALA A 235 4.18 11.02 -4.46
CA ALA A 235 4.63 11.61 -3.21
C ALA A 235 4.75 13.14 -3.36
N SER A 236 3.61 13.84 -3.52
CA SER A 236 3.55 15.29 -3.79
C SER A 236 2.90 16.10 -2.65
N GLY A 237 2.62 15.48 -1.51
CA GLY A 237 2.04 16.17 -0.34
C GLY A 237 3.07 16.91 0.49
N HIS A 238 2.60 17.57 1.55
CA HIS A 238 3.44 18.21 2.55
C HIS A 238 4.14 17.20 3.47
N ARG A 239 3.46 16.08 3.76
CA ARG A 239 3.96 14.91 4.48
C ARG A 239 3.71 13.70 3.59
N ASN A 240 4.75 12.93 3.27
CA ASN A 240 4.64 11.79 2.39
C ASN A 240 5.12 10.51 3.07
N LEU A 241 4.33 9.46 2.96
CA LEU A 241 4.67 8.12 3.40
C LEU A 241 4.49 7.15 2.23
N VAL A 242 5.58 6.58 1.76
CA VAL A 242 5.61 5.60 0.67
C VAL A 242 5.86 4.24 1.28
N MET A 243 4.99 3.28 1.00
CA MET A 243 5.04 1.94 1.59
C MET A 243 4.70 0.89 0.55
N GLY A 244 5.29 -0.29 0.67
CA GLY A 244 4.90 -1.44 -0.14
C GLY A 244 6.03 -2.36 -0.52
N ASP A 245 5.67 -3.32 -1.36
CA ASP A 245 6.57 -4.21 -2.07
C ASP A 245 7.18 -3.49 -3.28
N LEU A 246 8.45 -3.14 -3.20
CA LEU A 246 9.16 -2.47 -4.29
C LEU A 246 9.59 -3.45 -5.39
N ASN A 247 9.50 -4.76 -5.15
CA ASN A 247 10.02 -5.83 -5.99
C ASN A 247 11.49 -5.64 -6.42
N THR A 248 12.24 -4.91 -5.60
CA THR A 248 13.70 -4.72 -5.72
C THR A 248 14.28 -4.46 -4.34
N ASP A 249 15.56 -4.79 -4.16
CA ASP A 249 16.31 -4.60 -2.92
C ASP A 249 17.36 -3.50 -3.12
N PRO A 250 17.06 -2.24 -2.77
CA PRO A 250 18.00 -1.12 -2.97
C PRO A 250 19.32 -1.28 -2.22
N GLY A 251 19.31 -2.01 -1.11
CA GLY A 251 20.51 -2.24 -0.31
C GLY A 251 21.47 -3.29 -0.86
N ARG A 252 20.99 -4.19 -1.76
CA ARG A 252 21.79 -5.30 -2.31
C ARG A 252 21.93 -5.28 -3.83
N LEU A 253 20.96 -4.70 -4.54
CA LEU A 253 20.85 -4.87 -5.98
C LEU A 253 21.15 -3.59 -6.79
N ALA A 254 21.58 -2.50 -6.17
CA ALA A 254 21.78 -1.22 -6.85
C ALA A 254 22.75 -1.30 -8.04
N ASP A 255 23.75 -2.18 -7.98
CA ASP A 255 24.73 -2.38 -9.07
C ASP A 255 24.20 -3.23 -10.22
N PHE A 256 23.08 -3.97 -10.02
CA PHE A 256 22.59 -4.99 -10.97
C PHE A 256 21.14 -4.74 -11.40
N ASP A 257 20.38 -3.99 -10.63
CA ASP A 257 18.99 -3.64 -10.91
C ASP A 257 18.84 -2.11 -11.02
N PRO A 258 18.60 -1.59 -12.22
CA PRO A 258 18.45 -0.15 -12.42
C PRO A 258 17.27 0.45 -11.61
N SER A 259 16.28 -0.36 -11.21
CA SER A 259 15.21 0.13 -10.34
C SER A 259 15.68 0.33 -8.90
N ALA A 260 16.56 -0.53 -8.39
CA ALA A 260 17.21 -0.35 -7.10
C ALA A 260 18.07 0.93 -7.08
N ALA A 261 18.89 1.12 -8.11
CA ALA A 261 19.67 2.35 -8.28
C ALA A 261 18.76 3.60 -8.39
N ARG A 262 17.62 3.49 -9.11
CA ARG A 262 16.67 4.59 -9.27
C ARG A 262 16.02 5.02 -7.95
N TRP A 263 15.74 4.10 -7.03
CA TRP A 263 15.31 4.45 -5.68
C TRP A 263 16.34 5.30 -4.95
N LEU A 264 17.63 4.98 -5.05
CA LEU A 264 18.72 5.71 -4.40
C LEU A 264 18.96 7.11 -5.00
N ASP A 265 18.42 7.42 -6.18
CA ASP A 265 18.43 8.79 -6.72
C ASP A 265 17.56 9.74 -5.88
N PHE A 266 16.49 9.23 -5.25
CA PHE A 266 15.51 10.03 -4.52
C PHE A 266 15.56 9.82 -3.00
N VAL A 267 16.04 8.67 -2.54
CA VAL A 267 15.96 8.23 -1.13
C VAL A 267 17.35 8.02 -0.55
N GLY A 268 17.67 8.72 0.52
CA GLY A 268 18.97 8.66 1.20
C GLY A 268 19.16 9.81 2.17
N GLU A 269 20.30 9.86 2.89
CA GLU A 269 20.57 10.88 3.91
C GLU A 269 20.56 12.31 3.38
N ASP A 270 21.08 12.52 2.15
CA ASP A 270 21.16 13.84 1.51
C ASP A 270 20.09 14.04 0.43
N ARG A 271 18.99 13.30 0.51
CA ARG A 271 17.87 13.35 -0.43
C ARG A 271 16.61 13.95 0.20
N GLY A 272 15.62 14.25 -0.64
CA GLY A 272 14.31 14.73 -0.16
C GLY A 272 13.53 13.68 0.63
N PHE A 273 13.88 12.39 0.45
CA PHE A 273 13.28 11.26 1.15
C PHE A 273 14.35 10.41 1.82
N HIS A 274 13.98 9.71 2.88
CA HIS A 274 14.86 8.78 3.59
C HIS A 274 14.19 7.43 3.81
N TRP A 275 15.00 6.39 3.95
CA TRP A 275 14.53 5.08 4.34
C TRP A 275 14.15 5.09 5.83
N VAL A 276 12.92 4.71 6.13
CA VAL A 276 12.50 4.40 7.51
C VAL A 276 12.79 2.94 7.80
N SER A 277 12.44 2.04 6.87
CA SER A 277 12.85 0.65 6.94
C SER A 277 14.35 0.52 6.70
N PRO A 278 15.03 -0.37 7.42
CA PRO A 278 16.46 -0.58 7.22
C PRO A 278 16.74 -1.13 5.81
N ILE A 279 17.87 -0.71 5.21
CA ILE A 279 18.41 -1.23 3.95
C ILE A 279 19.85 -1.69 4.16
N GLY A 280 20.34 -2.60 3.33
CA GLY A 280 21.72 -3.08 3.37
C GLY A 280 21.84 -4.60 3.34
N SER A 281 23.06 -5.11 3.15
CA SER A 281 23.32 -6.55 3.00
C SER A 281 22.99 -7.36 4.25
N GLU A 282 23.10 -6.75 5.43
CA GLU A 282 22.89 -7.40 6.72
C GLU A 282 21.42 -7.36 7.20
N VAL A 283 20.55 -6.63 6.48
CA VAL A 283 19.13 -6.56 6.84
C VAL A 283 18.45 -7.91 6.55
N PRO A 284 17.70 -8.47 7.49
CA PRO A 284 16.96 -9.71 7.24
C PRO A 284 15.98 -9.54 6.06
N PRO A 285 15.86 -10.56 5.20
CA PRO A 285 14.95 -10.52 4.06
C PRO A 285 13.48 -10.55 4.49
N THR A 286 12.64 -9.78 3.82
CA THR A 286 11.18 -9.79 3.99
C THR A 286 10.49 -10.73 3.02
N TYR A 287 11.14 -11.12 1.90
CA TYR A 287 10.61 -11.99 0.85
C TYR A 287 11.36 -13.33 0.79
N ALA A 288 10.63 -14.43 0.93
CA ALA A 288 11.07 -15.83 0.73
C ALA A 288 12.40 -16.21 1.42
N GLY A 289 12.87 -15.41 2.38
CA GLY A 289 14.17 -15.58 3.03
C GLY A 289 15.37 -15.18 2.16
N VAL A 290 15.17 -14.48 1.03
CA VAL A 290 16.22 -14.16 0.05
C VAL A 290 16.43 -12.68 -0.23
N ALA A 291 15.39 -11.83 -0.15
CA ALA A 291 15.47 -10.42 -0.50
C ALA A 291 14.68 -9.53 0.49
N ASN A 292 15.17 -8.30 0.70
CA ASN A 292 14.46 -7.28 1.44
C ASN A 292 13.82 -6.31 0.45
N ILE A 293 12.56 -6.56 0.09
CA ILE A 293 11.86 -5.84 -0.98
C ILE A 293 10.63 -5.06 -0.50
N ASP A 294 10.22 -5.27 0.76
CA ASP A 294 9.16 -4.50 1.40
C ASP A 294 9.78 -3.34 2.18
N HIS A 295 9.37 -2.11 1.85
CA HIS A 295 10.02 -0.93 2.38
C HIS A 295 9.04 0.18 2.78
N VAL A 296 9.53 1.03 3.69
CA VAL A 296 8.89 2.27 4.12
C VAL A 296 9.86 3.44 3.92
N VAL A 297 9.38 4.48 3.25
CA VAL A 297 10.12 5.69 2.90
C VAL A 297 9.29 6.91 3.26
N SER A 298 9.90 7.95 3.78
CA SER A 298 9.22 9.22 4.08
C SER A 298 10.13 10.42 3.86
N ASP A 299 9.53 11.59 3.72
CA ASP A 299 10.22 12.89 3.71
C ASP A 299 10.30 13.51 5.11
N THR A 300 9.34 13.22 5.98
CA THR A 300 9.20 13.86 7.31
C THR A 300 9.21 12.87 8.46
N LEU A 301 8.60 11.67 8.29
CA LEU A 301 8.44 10.71 9.37
C LEU A 301 9.70 9.85 9.55
N ARG A 302 10.15 9.69 10.78
CA ARG A 302 11.27 8.85 11.20
C ARG A 302 10.77 7.73 12.10
N GLY A 303 11.58 6.69 12.30
CA GLY A 303 11.23 5.61 13.22
C GLY A 303 11.97 4.32 12.95
N ASP A 304 11.46 3.26 13.55
CA ASP A 304 12.03 1.93 13.46
C ASP A 304 11.00 0.94 12.89
N CYS A 305 11.48 0.01 12.07
CA CYS A 305 10.66 -1.05 11.50
C CYS A 305 11.15 -2.42 11.93
N TRP A 306 10.22 -3.35 12.08
CA TRP A 306 10.48 -4.75 12.36
C TRP A 306 9.57 -5.66 11.53
N ALA A 307 10.04 -6.89 11.29
CA ALA A 307 9.24 -7.94 10.67
C ALA A 307 9.22 -9.16 11.60
N PRO A 308 8.07 -9.86 11.74
CA PRO A 308 7.97 -11.06 12.56
C PRO A 308 8.96 -12.12 12.08
N THR A 309 9.39 -13.01 12.98
CA THR A 309 10.31 -14.11 12.73
C THR A 309 11.77 -13.70 12.47
N VAL A 310 12.02 -12.62 11.72
CA VAL A 310 13.39 -12.23 11.31
C VAL A 310 13.98 -11.11 12.14
N THR A 311 13.17 -10.28 12.79
CA THR A 311 13.63 -9.25 13.72
C THR A 311 13.71 -9.82 15.13
N ALA A 312 14.84 -9.63 15.81
CA ALA A 312 15.05 -10.13 17.18
C ALA A 312 13.97 -9.62 18.13
N GLY A 313 13.42 -10.51 18.94
CA GLY A 313 12.34 -10.20 19.90
C GLY A 313 10.93 -10.31 19.35
N HIS A 314 10.77 -10.54 18.04
CA HIS A 314 9.47 -10.73 17.40
C HIS A 314 9.32 -12.15 16.87
N GLY A 315 8.34 -12.88 17.42
CA GLY A 315 7.99 -14.24 16.98
C GLY A 315 7.24 -14.25 15.65
N ALA A 316 6.95 -15.44 15.14
CA ALA A 316 6.05 -15.60 14.01
C ALA A 316 4.61 -15.26 14.42
N PHE A 317 3.85 -14.60 13.54
CA PHE A 317 2.43 -14.33 13.74
C PHE A 317 1.56 -15.49 13.24
N THR A 318 2.06 -16.25 12.27
CA THR A 318 1.46 -17.46 11.71
C THR A 318 2.56 -18.36 11.16
N ASP A 319 2.21 -19.52 10.58
CA ASP A 319 3.18 -20.30 9.83
C ASP A 319 3.50 -19.61 8.50
N ILE A 320 4.68 -18.97 8.43
CA ILE A 320 5.12 -18.21 7.25
C ILE A 320 5.23 -19.04 5.96
N ALA A 321 5.06 -20.36 6.03
CA ALA A 321 5.02 -21.21 4.83
C ALA A 321 3.82 -20.86 3.91
N PHE A 322 2.80 -20.15 4.42
CA PHE A 322 1.68 -19.69 3.63
C PHE A 322 1.96 -18.42 2.82
N PHE A 323 2.77 -17.53 3.38
CA PHE A 323 3.13 -16.27 2.75
C PHE A 323 4.56 -16.33 2.24
N ASP A 324 4.82 -15.70 1.12
CA ASP A 324 6.18 -15.49 0.62
C ASP A 324 6.77 -14.16 1.11
N HIS A 325 5.94 -13.23 1.60
CA HIS A 325 6.36 -12.01 2.27
C HIS A 325 6.09 -12.03 3.77
N LEU A 326 6.84 -11.21 4.50
CA LEU A 326 6.58 -10.88 5.90
C LEU A 326 5.98 -9.48 5.99
N PRO A 327 4.97 -9.26 6.85
CA PRO A 327 4.51 -7.91 7.14
C PRO A 327 5.65 -7.08 7.75
N LEU A 328 5.79 -5.84 7.32
CA LEU A 328 6.73 -4.89 7.87
C LEU A 328 5.96 -3.88 8.73
N VAL A 329 6.25 -3.85 10.03
CA VAL A 329 5.62 -2.99 11.01
C VAL A 329 6.57 -1.86 11.38
N CYS A 330 6.12 -0.61 11.31
CA CYS A 330 6.92 0.56 11.64
C CYS A 330 6.24 1.45 12.67
N THR A 331 6.98 1.87 13.69
CA THR A 331 6.58 2.95 14.60
C THR A 331 7.22 4.23 14.12
N LEU A 332 6.40 5.22 13.75
CA LEU A 332 6.77 6.43 13.04
C LEU A 332 6.46 7.68 13.87
N SER A 333 7.32 8.69 13.79
CA SER A 333 7.05 10.03 14.34
C SER A 333 7.78 11.12 13.55
N GLU A 334 7.32 12.37 13.67
CA GLU A 334 8.04 13.57 13.20
C GLU A 334 9.14 13.97 14.16
#